data_5301102e63dc8a5cca6811897ca33b32
#
_entry.id   5301102e63dc8a5cca6811897ca33b32
#
_cell.length_a   1.000
_cell.length_b   1.000
_cell.length_c   1.000
_cell.angle_alpha   90.00
_cell.angle_beta   90.00
_cell.angle_gamma   90.00
#
_symmetry.space_group_name_H-M   'P 1'
#
loop_
_entity.id
_entity.type
_entity.pdbx_description
1 polymer ?
#
loop_
_entity_poly.entity_id
_entity_poly.type
_entity_poly.pdbx_seq_one_letter_code
_entity_poly.pdbx_strand_id
1 'polypeptide(L)'
;MTRLQRLLRLTVIAATAVALTGCISLFPKSKPAQLYSFGYVAPASAAAPASGETFGVMKLANGFTRPSAGDQILTVTGGSDVAYIGQARWVAAASVLFDEAVNRAFDQGGRARLIGRGEMGKSDYALKLIVADFKVAYDAPKARPQVVVSVHATLTRSADRTLVAERTFVQAVPVNDNRQAAIVAGFNTAVSGVLTDIVAWTGALGQTPA
;
A
#
# COMPACT_ATOMS: atom_id res chain seq x y z
N MET A 1 -19.61 -25.36 -66.80
CA MET A 1 -20.02 -24.89 -65.52
C MET A 1 -21.28 -24.04 -65.70
N THR A 2 -22.39 -24.52 -65.22
CA THR A 2 -23.70 -23.92 -65.41
C THR A 2 -23.81 -22.64 -64.54
N ARG A 3 -24.56 -21.64 -65.03
CA ARG A 3 -24.80 -20.38 -64.28
C ARG A 3 -25.30 -20.61 -62.84
N LEU A 4 -26.03 -21.70 -62.65
CA LEU A 4 -26.53 -22.15 -61.36
C LEU A 4 -25.42 -22.49 -60.38
N GLN A 5 -24.35 -23.16 -60.82
CA GLN A 5 -23.20 -23.48 -59.96
C GLN A 5 -22.38 -22.25 -59.53
N ARG A 6 -22.32 -21.20 -60.37
CA ARG A 6 -21.66 -19.93 -60.02
C ARG A 6 -22.47 -19.14 -58.98
N LEU A 7 -23.78 -19.12 -59.13
CA LEU A 7 -24.69 -18.48 -58.18
C LEU A 7 -24.61 -19.17 -56.79
N LEU A 8 -24.59 -20.49 -56.76
CA LEU A 8 -24.49 -21.27 -55.51
C LEU A 8 -23.15 -21.03 -54.79
N ARG A 9 -22.07 -20.94 -55.55
CA ARG A 9 -20.74 -20.63 -54.97
C ARG A 9 -20.66 -19.18 -54.39
N LEU A 10 -21.26 -18.20 -55.09
CA LEU A 10 -21.30 -16.83 -54.63
C LEU A 10 -22.14 -16.67 -53.35
N THR A 11 -23.28 -17.37 -53.25
CA THR A 11 -24.09 -17.35 -52.03
C THR A 11 -23.40 -18.01 -50.83
N VAL A 12 -22.66 -19.10 -51.05
CA VAL A 12 -21.90 -19.74 -49.96
C VAL A 12 -20.78 -18.87 -49.49
N ILE A 13 -20.04 -18.21 -50.39
CA ILE A 13 -18.96 -17.29 -50.02
C ILE A 13 -19.50 -16.07 -49.25
N ALA A 14 -20.61 -15.50 -49.70
CA ALA A 14 -21.26 -14.38 -49.03
C ALA A 14 -21.78 -14.77 -47.63
N ALA A 15 -22.37 -15.96 -47.46
CA ALA A 15 -22.82 -16.45 -46.16
C ALA A 15 -21.66 -16.70 -45.19
N THR A 16 -20.52 -17.20 -45.68
CA THR A 16 -19.32 -17.43 -44.87
C THR A 16 -18.69 -16.09 -44.44
N ALA A 17 -18.68 -15.07 -45.30
CA ALA A 17 -18.17 -13.75 -44.98
C ALA A 17 -18.99 -13.03 -43.87
N VAL A 18 -20.32 -13.20 -43.87
CA VAL A 18 -21.21 -12.65 -42.85
C VAL A 18 -21.02 -13.38 -41.50
N ALA A 19 -20.73 -14.67 -41.50
CA ALA A 19 -20.49 -15.44 -40.27
C ALA A 19 -19.19 -15.04 -39.55
N LEU A 20 -18.18 -14.49 -40.26
CA LEU A 20 -16.90 -14.04 -39.67
C LEU A 20 -16.96 -12.66 -39.04
N THR A 21 -17.99 -11.85 -39.25
CA THR A 21 -18.10 -10.50 -38.66
C THR A 21 -18.68 -10.49 -37.25
N GLY A 22 -19.11 -11.63 -36.71
CA GLY A 22 -19.73 -11.77 -35.38
C GLY A 22 -18.78 -11.85 -34.16
N CYS A 23 -17.47 -11.83 -34.33
CA CYS A 23 -16.52 -12.19 -33.28
C CYS A 23 -15.74 -11.04 -32.67
N ILE A 24 -16.20 -9.78 -32.74
CA ILE A 24 -15.43 -8.65 -32.21
C ILE A 24 -16.12 -8.00 -31.01
N SER A 25 -16.54 -8.77 -30.02
CA SER A 25 -16.92 -8.22 -28.71
C SER A 25 -16.57 -9.14 -27.55
N LEU A 26 -15.40 -9.78 -27.60
CA LEU A 26 -14.93 -10.72 -26.58
C LEU A 26 -14.25 -10.03 -25.38
N PHE A 27 -14.09 -8.72 -25.39
CA PHE A 27 -13.61 -8.01 -24.21
C PHE A 27 -14.76 -7.24 -23.59
N PRO A 28 -15.28 -7.65 -22.41
CA PRO A 28 -16.20 -6.83 -21.68
C PRO A 28 -15.51 -5.48 -21.45
N LYS A 29 -16.15 -4.38 -21.85
CA LYS A 29 -15.69 -3.03 -21.54
C LYS A 29 -15.75 -2.86 -20.02
N SER A 30 -14.71 -3.32 -19.31
CA SER A 30 -14.54 -3.02 -17.89
C SER A 30 -14.38 -1.52 -17.77
N LYS A 31 -15.17 -0.90 -16.91
CA LYS A 31 -14.99 0.53 -16.61
C LYS A 31 -13.54 0.70 -16.09
N PRO A 32 -12.83 1.75 -16.54
CA PRO A 32 -11.47 2.01 -16.04
C PRO A 32 -11.48 2.08 -14.52
N ALA A 33 -10.49 1.46 -13.88
CA ALA A 33 -10.31 1.58 -12.45
C ALA A 33 -9.88 3.01 -12.11
N GLN A 34 -10.45 3.58 -11.07
CA GLN A 34 -10.01 4.85 -10.52
C GLN A 34 -8.72 4.63 -9.74
N LEU A 35 -7.70 5.45 -10.01
CA LEU A 35 -6.41 5.37 -9.35
C LEU A 35 -6.38 6.29 -8.14
N TYR A 36 -5.82 5.78 -7.05
CA TYR A 36 -5.66 6.48 -5.79
C TYR A 36 -4.22 6.40 -5.32
N SER A 37 -3.83 7.33 -4.48
CA SER A 37 -2.54 7.31 -3.79
C SER A 37 -2.75 7.53 -2.30
N PHE A 38 -1.82 7.05 -1.50
CA PHE A 38 -1.68 7.41 -0.10
C PHE A 38 -0.23 7.79 0.19
N GLY A 39 0.00 8.46 1.30
CA GLY A 39 1.32 8.88 1.71
C GLY A 39 1.34 9.41 3.14
N TYR A 40 2.50 9.86 3.57
CA TYR A 40 2.65 10.50 4.87
C TYR A 40 2.30 11.99 4.78
N VAL A 41 1.45 12.43 5.69
CA VAL A 41 1.14 13.83 5.93
C VAL A 41 1.44 14.09 7.41
N ALA A 42 2.38 14.98 7.67
CA ALA A 42 2.71 15.33 9.04
C ALA A 42 1.47 15.90 9.75
N PRO A 43 1.14 15.45 10.98
CA PRO A 43 0.07 16.05 11.73
C PRO A 43 0.39 17.53 12.02
N ALA A 44 -0.62 18.39 11.96
CA ALA A 44 -0.46 19.84 12.20
C ALA A 44 0.12 20.17 13.61
N SER A 45 0.01 19.21 14.53
CA SER A 45 0.59 19.28 15.88
C SER A 45 1.94 18.58 15.99
N ALA A 46 2.54 18.15 14.87
CA ALA A 46 3.88 17.58 14.93
C ALA A 46 4.82 18.63 15.53
N ALA A 47 5.38 18.31 16.70
CA ALA A 47 6.38 19.14 17.31
C ALA A 47 7.51 19.40 16.30
N ALA A 48 8.06 20.61 16.33
CA ALA A 48 9.26 20.93 15.56
C ALA A 48 10.29 19.80 15.73
N PRO A 49 11.07 19.47 14.69
CA PRO A 49 12.04 18.38 14.75
C PRO A 49 12.84 18.50 16.05
N ALA A 50 12.86 17.41 16.82
CA ALA A 50 13.45 17.40 18.14
C ALA A 50 14.90 17.91 18.06
N SER A 51 15.19 19.00 18.76
CA SER A 51 16.54 19.55 18.89
C SER A 51 17.42 18.51 19.58
N GLY A 52 18.51 18.10 18.95
CA GLY A 52 19.48 17.15 19.50
C GLY A 52 20.33 16.52 18.40
N GLU A 53 21.33 15.75 18.81
CA GLU A 53 22.23 15.05 17.90
C GLU A 53 21.47 14.05 17.05
N THR A 54 21.69 14.08 15.74
CA THR A 54 21.09 13.14 14.78
C THR A 54 21.93 11.87 14.69
N PHE A 55 21.27 10.73 14.57
CA PHE A 55 21.93 9.43 14.40
C PHE A 55 21.44 8.71 13.14
N GLY A 56 22.30 7.87 12.57
CA GLY A 56 22.01 7.15 11.34
C GLY A 56 21.21 5.87 11.59
N VAL A 57 20.17 5.65 10.82
CA VAL A 57 19.35 4.42 10.83
C VAL A 57 19.32 3.82 9.44
N MET A 58 19.93 2.65 9.27
CA MET A 58 19.86 1.88 8.03
C MET A 58 18.44 1.36 7.83
N LYS A 59 17.77 1.78 6.77
CA LYS A 59 16.46 1.24 6.40
C LYS A 59 16.63 -0.11 5.70
N LEU A 60 16.13 -1.17 6.32
CA LEU A 60 16.03 -2.47 5.67
C LEU A 60 14.81 -2.51 4.74
N ALA A 61 14.77 -3.51 3.84
CA ALA A 61 13.61 -3.69 2.98
C ALA A 61 12.36 -3.96 3.82
N ASN A 62 11.29 -3.23 3.56
CA ASN A 62 10.02 -3.42 4.24
C ASN A 62 9.40 -4.76 3.83
N GLY A 63 8.93 -5.52 4.83
CA GLY A 63 8.07 -6.67 4.61
C GLY A 63 6.62 -6.22 4.42
N PHE A 64 5.87 -6.92 3.57
CA PHE A 64 4.45 -6.63 3.34
C PHE A 64 3.68 -7.93 3.15
N THR A 65 2.51 -8.05 3.74
CA THR A 65 1.63 -9.21 3.55
C THR A 65 1.20 -9.29 2.08
N ARG A 66 1.38 -10.45 1.45
CA ARG A 66 1.15 -10.62 0.00
C ARG A 66 -0.19 -10.11 -0.51
N PRO A 67 -1.35 -10.38 0.14
CA PRO A 67 -2.64 -9.94 -0.37
C PRO A 67 -2.78 -8.42 -0.47
N SER A 68 -2.08 -7.65 0.38
CA SER A 68 -2.17 -6.19 0.43
C SER A 68 -0.96 -5.47 -0.18
N ALA A 69 0.08 -6.21 -0.60
CA ALA A 69 1.31 -5.61 -1.12
C ALA A 69 1.16 -4.96 -2.51
N GLY A 70 0.19 -5.41 -3.30
CA GLY A 70 -0.04 -4.99 -4.67
C GLY A 70 -0.80 -3.67 -4.81
N ASP A 71 -1.34 -3.44 -5.99
CA ASP A 71 -2.10 -2.23 -6.33
C ASP A 71 -3.60 -2.32 -6.00
N GLN A 72 -4.08 -3.47 -5.52
CA GLN A 72 -5.47 -3.67 -5.15
C GLN A 72 -5.73 -3.30 -3.69
N ILE A 73 -6.90 -2.72 -3.41
CA ILE A 73 -7.30 -2.35 -2.05
C ILE A 73 -8.00 -3.54 -1.40
N LEU A 74 -7.34 -4.15 -0.42
CA LEU A 74 -7.80 -5.33 0.29
C LEU A 74 -8.96 -5.00 1.23
N THR A 75 -10.00 -5.83 1.21
CA THR A 75 -11.10 -5.81 2.19
C THR A 75 -11.22 -7.16 2.89
N VAL A 76 -11.59 -7.12 4.16
CA VAL A 76 -11.84 -8.32 4.97
C VAL A 76 -13.15 -8.13 5.73
N THR A 77 -14.09 -9.05 5.56
CA THR A 77 -15.40 -9.02 6.24
C THR A 77 -15.52 -10.20 7.19
N GLY A 78 -15.98 -9.95 8.42
CA GLY A 78 -16.16 -11.00 9.43
C GLY A 78 -14.86 -11.75 9.77
N GLY A 79 -13.71 -11.12 9.55
CA GLY A 79 -12.39 -11.69 9.86
C GLY A 79 -11.83 -12.69 8.84
N SER A 80 -12.63 -13.26 7.95
CA SER A 80 -12.20 -14.33 7.04
C SER A 80 -12.60 -14.18 5.58
N ASP A 81 -13.61 -13.39 5.27
CA ASP A 81 -14.07 -13.18 3.89
C ASP A 81 -13.22 -12.08 3.24
N VAL A 82 -12.38 -12.48 2.29
CA VAL A 82 -11.36 -11.63 1.67
C VAL A 82 -11.77 -11.27 0.25
N ALA A 83 -11.76 -9.98 -0.06
CA ALA A 83 -12.06 -9.45 -1.37
C ALA A 83 -11.21 -8.20 -1.69
N TYR A 84 -11.40 -7.63 -2.87
CA TYR A 84 -10.78 -6.36 -3.26
C TYR A 84 -11.86 -5.37 -3.69
N ILE A 85 -11.63 -4.09 -3.44
CA ILE A 85 -12.54 -3.04 -3.91
C ILE A 85 -12.51 -3.00 -5.44
N GLY A 86 -13.67 -3.21 -6.06
CA GLY A 86 -13.81 -3.14 -7.51
C GLY A 86 -13.59 -1.72 -8.04
N GLN A 87 -12.97 -1.60 -9.22
CA GLN A 87 -12.76 -0.33 -9.93
C GLN A 87 -11.96 0.74 -9.13
N ALA A 88 -11.23 0.32 -8.09
CA ALA A 88 -10.30 1.16 -7.34
C ALA A 88 -8.94 0.47 -7.24
N ARG A 89 -7.87 1.20 -7.50
CA ARG A 89 -6.52 0.70 -7.38
C ARG A 89 -5.60 1.79 -6.83
N TRP A 90 -4.55 1.37 -6.22
CA TRP A 90 -3.42 2.25 -5.95
C TRP A 90 -2.70 2.60 -7.25
N VAL A 91 -2.13 3.80 -7.34
CA VAL A 91 -1.36 4.27 -8.50
C VAL A 91 -0.06 3.48 -8.71
N ALA A 92 0.44 2.86 -7.64
CA ALA A 92 1.56 1.93 -7.62
C ALA A 92 1.28 0.83 -6.58
N ALA A 93 2.12 -0.18 -6.48
CA ALA A 93 1.97 -1.19 -5.43
C ALA A 93 1.97 -0.53 -4.03
N ALA A 94 1.08 -0.97 -3.14
CA ALA A 94 0.98 -0.42 -1.79
C ALA A 94 2.30 -0.50 -1.02
N SER A 95 3.08 -1.56 -1.26
CA SER A 95 4.43 -1.69 -0.68
C SER A 95 5.40 -0.60 -1.14
N VAL A 96 5.28 -0.11 -2.37
CA VAL A 96 6.09 1.00 -2.91
C VAL A 96 5.65 2.32 -2.31
N LEU A 97 4.35 2.61 -2.32
CA LEU A 97 3.79 3.83 -1.72
C LEU A 97 4.10 3.93 -0.23
N PHE A 98 4.05 2.80 0.48
CA PHE A 98 4.39 2.75 1.90
C PHE A 98 5.88 3.02 2.14
N ASP A 99 6.77 2.49 1.29
CA ASP A 99 8.21 2.74 1.36
C ASP A 99 8.53 4.23 1.16
N GLU A 100 7.87 4.88 0.20
CA GLU A 100 7.96 6.33 -0.01
C GLU A 100 7.41 7.13 1.18
N ALA A 101 6.30 6.68 1.78
CA ALA A 101 5.73 7.31 2.96
C ALA A 101 6.66 7.22 4.18
N VAL A 102 7.34 6.08 4.37
CA VAL A 102 8.37 5.90 5.42
C VAL A 102 9.50 6.91 5.24
N ASN A 103 10.07 7.03 4.04
CA ASN A 103 11.14 7.99 3.77
C ASN A 103 10.69 9.41 4.13
N ARG A 104 9.52 9.83 3.62
CA ARG A 104 8.96 11.16 3.89
C ARG A 104 8.70 11.41 5.39
N ALA A 105 8.24 10.40 6.13
CA ALA A 105 7.98 10.54 7.55
C ALA A 105 9.27 10.81 8.34
N PHE A 106 10.34 10.11 8.04
CA PHE A 106 11.65 10.33 8.69
C PHE A 106 12.31 11.64 8.26
N ASP A 107 12.14 12.05 6.99
CA ASP A 107 12.66 13.33 6.48
C ASP A 107 11.98 14.53 7.16
N GLN A 108 10.70 14.41 7.52
CA GLN A 108 9.91 15.49 8.14
C GLN A 108 9.92 15.46 9.67
N GLY A 109 10.30 14.34 10.27
CA GLY A 109 10.08 14.18 11.70
C GLY A 109 11.19 13.46 12.43
N GLY A 110 12.05 14.16 13.12
CA GLY A 110 12.80 13.54 14.17
C GLY A 110 14.32 13.57 14.02
N ARG A 111 14.99 12.88 14.97
CA ARG A 111 16.44 12.81 15.12
C ARG A 111 17.07 11.63 14.38
N ALA A 112 16.27 10.66 13.99
CA ALA A 112 16.70 9.50 13.25
C ALA A 112 16.75 9.84 11.75
N ARG A 113 17.95 9.87 11.16
CA ARG A 113 18.15 10.04 9.72
C ARG A 113 18.15 8.65 9.07
N LEU A 114 17.21 8.40 8.18
CA LEU A 114 17.24 7.17 7.38
C LEU A 114 18.42 7.21 6.40
N ILE A 115 19.08 6.06 6.29
CA ILE A 115 20.08 5.77 5.29
C ILE A 115 19.48 4.70 4.39
N GLY A 116 19.19 5.08 3.15
CA GLY A 116 18.61 4.20 2.15
C GLY A 116 19.60 3.17 1.61
N ARG A 117 19.09 2.19 0.89
CA ARG A 117 19.94 1.19 0.25
C ARG A 117 20.79 1.86 -0.85
N GLY A 118 22.10 1.75 -0.73
CA GLY A 118 23.05 2.35 -1.67
C GLY A 118 23.53 3.77 -1.29
N GLU A 119 22.98 4.35 -0.23
CA GLU A 119 23.51 5.58 0.33
C GLU A 119 24.74 5.29 1.21
N MET A 120 25.74 6.19 1.11
CA MET A 120 26.91 6.14 1.98
C MET A 120 26.65 6.94 3.25
N GLY A 121 26.85 6.34 4.41
CA GLY A 121 26.66 6.99 5.69
C GLY A 121 26.89 6.03 6.86
N LYS A 122 27.29 6.59 8.00
CA LYS A 122 27.40 5.81 9.25
C LYS A 122 25.97 5.53 9.73
N SER A 123 25.65 4.24 9.94
CA SER A 123 24.41 3.83 10.59
C SER A 123 24.72 3.28 11.99
N ASP A 124 24.06 3.83 12.98
CA ASP A 124 24.15 3.38 14.36
C ASP A 124 23.16 2.24 14.63
N TYR A 125 22.04 2.25 13.92
CA TYR A 125 20.97 1.25 14.01
C TYR A 125 20.49 0.78 12.64
N ALA A 126 19.81 -0.38 12.61
CA ALA A 126 19.07 -0.88 11.46
C ALA A 126 17.58 -1.03 11.85
N LEU A 127 16.70 -0.47 11.04
CA LEU A 127 15.25 -0.52 11.20
C LEU A 127 14.63 -1.47 10.17
N LYS A 128 13.89 -2.46 10.66
CA LYS A 128 13.08 -3.36 9.85
C LYS A 128 11.61 -3.10 10.14
N LEU A 129 10.82 -2.91 9.10
CA LEU A 129 9.37 -2.75 9.19
C LEU A 129 8.68 -3.90 8.46
N ILE A 130 7.67 -4.50 9.10
CA ILE A 130 6.81 -5.53 8.51
C ILE A 130 5.38 -5.05 8.63
N VAL A 131 4.76 -4.75 7.50
CA VAL A 131 3.33 -4.41 7.42
C VAL A 131 2.54 -5.71 7.49
N ALA A 132 1.93 -5.97 8.64
CA ALA A 132 1.16 -7.16 8.93
C ALA A 132 -0.30 -7.01 8.44
N ASP A 133 -0.91 -5.85 8.69
CA ASP A 133 -2.24 -5.51 8.19
C ASP A 133 -2.20 -4.22 7.37
N PHE A 134 -2.85 -4.26 6.21
CA PHE A 134 -3.10 -3.10 5.35
C PHE A 134 -4.40 -3.37 4.60
N LYS A 135 -5.53 -3.09 5.25
CA LYS A 135 -6.84 -3.55 4.80
C LYS A 135 -7.98 -2.63 5.23
N VAL A 136 -9.09 -2.78 4.57
CA VAL A 136 -10.39 -2.29 5.04
C VAL A 136 -11.10 -3.45 5.74
N ALA A 137 -11.42 -3.30 7.00
CA ALA A 137 -12.14 -4.29 7.78
C ALA A 137 -13.62 -3.93 7.89
N TYR A 138 -14.49 -4.93 7.78
CA TYR A 138 -15.90 -4.87 8.04
C TYR A 138 -16.26 -5.95 9.05
N ASP A 139 -16.89 -5.58 10.16
CA ASP A 139 -17.31 -6.56 11.19
C ASP A 139 -18.35 -7.53 10.64
N ALA A 140 -19.24 -7.05 9.76
CA ALA A 140 -20.27 -7.82 9.09
C ALA A 140 -20.54 -7.24 7.69
N PRO A 141 -21.24 -7.99 6.80
CA PRO A 141 -21.70 -7.44 5.52
C PRO A 141 -22.51 -6.15 5.74
N LYS A 142 -22.18 -5.09 5.00
CA LYS A 142 -22.78 -3.74 5.07
C LYS A 142 -22.48 -2.96 6.37
N ALA A 143 -21.64 -3.47 7.26
CA ALA A 143 -21.13 -2.69 8.39
C ALA A 143 -20.33 -1.47 7.92
N ARG A 144 -20.09 -0.52 8.83
CA ARG A 144 -19.21 0.61 8.54
C ARG A 144 -17.77 0.12 8.38
N PRO A 145 -17.04 0.59 7.39
CA PRO A 145 -15.65 0.21 7.19
C PRO A 145 -14.74 0.83 8.24
N GLN A 146 -13.68 0.09 8.55
CA GLN A 146 -12.56 0.56 9.33
C GLN A 146 -11.27 0.28 8.55
N VAL A 147 -10.43 1.28 8.34
CA VAL A 147 -9.11 1.07 7.79
C VAL A 147 -8.18 0.62 8.90
N VAL A 148 -7.50 -0.51 8.70
CA VAL A 148 -6.55 -1.07 9.65
C VAL A 148 -5.17 -1.13 9.01
N VAL A 149 -4.21 -0.47 9.64
CA VAL A 149 -2.78 -0.54 9.31
C VAL A 149 -2.03 -0.99 10.54
N SER A 150 -1.32 -2.12 10.43
CA SER A 150 -0.50 -2.69 11.50
C SER A 150 0.92 -2.91 11.00
N VAL A 151 1.89 -2.37 11.72
CA VAL A 151 3.32 -2.44 11.36
C VAL A 151 4.12 -2.92 12.56
N HIS A 152 4.82 -4.03 12.38
CA HIS A 152 5.81 -4.51 13.34
C HIS A 152 7.18 -3.89 13.01
N ALA A 153 7.74 -3.15 13.94
CA ALA A 153 9.03 -2.51 13.83
C ALA A 153 10.06 -3.19 14.73
N THR A 154 11.23 -3.48 14.18
CA THR A 154 12.38 -4.04 14.90
C THR A 154 13.57 -3.11 14.71
N LEU A 155 14.16 -2.66 15.80
CA LEU A 155 15.38 -1.83 15.82
C LEU A 155 16.54 -2.65 16.37
N THR A 156 17.61 -2.76 15.58
CA THR A 156 18.84 -3.47 15.97
C THR A 156 20.03 -2.51 15.94
N ARG A 157 21.02 -2.72 16.81
CA ARG A 157 22.28 -1.96 16.75
C ARG A 157 23.11 -2.46 15.58
N SER A 158 23.67 -1.54 14.80
CA SER A 158 24.44 -1.91 13.59
C SER A 158 25.78 -2.58 13.93
N ALA A 159 26.42 -2.21 15.03
CA ALA A 159 27.76 -2.67 15.38
C ALA A 159 27.84 -4.17 15.69
N ASP A 160 26.88 -4.69 16.44
CA ASP A 160 26.88 -6.07 16.96
C ASP A 160 25.60 -6.86 16.59
N ARG A 161 24.66 -6.20 15.89
CA ARG A 161 23.34 -6.74 15.49
C ARG A 161 22.45 -7.16 16.67
N THR A 162 22.69 -6.59 17.85
CA THR A 162 21.83 -6.85 19.00
C THR A 162 20.48 -6.18 18.84
N LEU A 163 19.43 -6.85 19.30
CA LEU A 163 18.08 -6.29 19.35
C LEU A 163 18.06 -5.17 20.39
N VAL A 164 17.69 -3.97 19.96
CA VAL A 164 17.47 -2.82 20.84
C VAL A 164 16.06 -2.82 21.36
N ALA A 165 15.10 -2.90 20.46
CA ALA A 165 13.67 -2.96 20.80
C ALA A 165 12.85 -3.45 19.59
N GLU A 166 11.65 -3.94 19.89
CA GLU A 166 10.64 -4.24 18.90
C GLU A 166 9.27 -3.78 19.40
N ARG A 167 8.41 -3.37 18.48
CA ARG A 167 7.05 -2.93 18.80
C ARG A 167 6.13 -3.04 17.60
N THR A 168 4.87 -3.40 17.86
CA THR A 168 3.81 -3.34 16.86
C THR A 168 3.01 -2.06 17.05
N PHE A 169 2.87 -1.30 15.96
CA PHE A 169 2.07 -0.10 15.87
C PHE A 169 0.81 -0.40 15.08
N VAL A 170 -0.34 -0.03 15.61
CA VAL A 170 -1.64 -0.30 14.98
C VAL A 170 -2.45 0.98 14.95
N GLN A 171 -2.95 1.31 13.78
CA GLN A 171 -3.98 2.34 13.60
C GLN A 171 -5.23 1.72 13.00
N ALA A 172 -6.35 1.94 13.66
CA ALA A 172 -7.66 1.50 13.23
C ALA A 172 -8.56 2.73 13.10
N VAL A 173 -8.78 3.17 11.87
CA VAL A 173 -9.48 4.42 11.55
C VAL A 173 -10.88 4.11 11.06
N PRO A 174 -11.94 4.43 11.84
CA PRO A 174 -13.32 4.30 11.38
C PRO A 174 -13.57 5.21 10.18
N VAL A 175 -14.26 4.69 9.17
CA VAL A 175 -14.63 5.44 7.98
C VAL A 175 -16.15 5.67 7.99
N ASN A 176 -16.57 6.92 7.96
CA ASN A 176 -17.99 7.28 8.10
C ASN A 176 -18.83 6.98 6.85
N ASP A 177 -18.17 6.75 5.71
CA ASP A 177 -18.82 6.54 4.42
C ASP A 177 -18.11 5.41 3.66
N ASN A 178 -18.88 4.47 3.10
CA ASN A 178 -18.34 3.35 2.31
C ASN A 178 -18.00 3.74 0.86
N ARG A 179 -17.61 5.01 0.62
CA ARG A 179 -17.10 5.47 -0.66
C ARG A 179 -15.59 5.32 -0.76
N GLN A 180 -15.09 5.02 -1.95
CA GLN A 180 -13.68 4.81 -2.21
C GLN A 180 -12.81 5.98 -1.70
N ALA A 181 -13.22 7.22 -1.97
CA ALA A 181 -12.47 8.40 -1.51
C ALA A 181 -12.38 8.51 0.02
N ALA A 182 -13.46 8.16 0.74
CA ALA A 182 -13.46 8.16 2.21
C ALA A 182 -12.55 7.06 2.77
N ILE A 183 -12.54 5.88 2.16
CA ILE A 183 -11.65 4.78 2.50
C ILE A 183 -10.18 5.19 2.30
N VAL A 184 -9.87 5.82 1.15
CA VAL A 184 -8.51 6.31 0.85
C VAL A 184 -8.07 7.38 1.87
N ALA A 185 -8.95 8.30 2.24
CA ALA A 185 -8.68 9.25 3.32
C ALA A 185 -8.38 8.55 4.65
N GLY A 186 -9.11 7.47 4.96
CA GLY A 186 -8.83 6.61 6.10
C GLY A 186 -7.42 5.99 6.06
N PHE A 187 -6.97 5.51 4.90
CA PHE A 187 -5.59 5.02 4.74
C PHE A 187 -4.55 6.12 4.95
N ASN A 188 -4.76 7.32 4.42
CA ASN A 188 -3.86 8.44 4.66
C ASN A 188 -3.71 8.74 6.15
N THR A 189 -4.83 8.76 6.88
CA THR A 189 -4.83 8.98 8.33
C THR A 189 -4.10 7.85 9.07
N ALA A 190 -4.42 6.58 8.74
CA ALA A 190 -3.83 5.43 9.41
C ALA A 190 -2.32 5.32 9.15
N VAL A 191 -1.88 5.50 7.89
CA VAL A 191 -0.46 5.47 7.51
C VAL A 191 0.30 6.61 8.21
N SER A 192 -0.23 7.82 8.19
CA SER A 192 0.41 8.98 8.86
C SER A 192 0.52 8.75 10.36
N GLY A 193 -0.52 8.23 11.01
CA GLY A 193 -0.49 7.94 12.45
C GLY A 193 0.55 6.89 12.80
N VAL A 194 0.54 5.73 12.12
CA VAL A 194 1.53 4.67 12.37
C VAL A 194 2.95 5.17 12.16
N LEU A 195 3.20 5.91 11.08
CA LEU A 195 4.55 6.39 10.78
C LEU A 195 5.02 7.49 11.75
N THR A 196 4.13 8.36 12.20
CA THR A 196 4.44 9.33 13.26
C THR A 196 4.88 8.62 14.54
N ASP A 197 4.16 7.59 14.95
CA ASP A 197 4.48 6.81 16.14
C ASP A 197 5.82 6.06 16.00
N ILE A 198 6.09 5.48 14.82
CA ILE A 198 7.36 4.79 14.53
C ILE A 198 8.53 5.77 14.56
N VAL A 199 8.41 6.95 13.94
CA VAL A 199 9.47 7.96 13.94
C VAL A 199 9.77 8.43 15.37
N ALA A 200 8.74 8.73 16.16
CA ALA A 200 8.89 9.13 17.56
C ALA A 200 9.56 8.03 18.41
N TRP A 201 9.11 6.78 18.26
CA TRP A 201 9.68 5.63 18.97
C TRP A 201 11.15 5.40 18.60
N THR A 202 11.48 5.45 17.30
CA THR A 202 12.86 5.31 16.83
C THR A 202 13.75 6.41 17.37
N GLY A 203 13.27 7.66 17.35
CA GLY A 203 13.98 8.82 17.88
C GLY A 203 14.25 8.75 19.39
N ALA A 204 13.32 8.21 20.16
CA ALA A 204 13.45 8.05 21.61
C ALA A 204 14.51 7.00 22.00
N LEU A 205 14.56 5.86 21.25
CA LEU A 205 15.49 4.77 21.54
C LEU A 205 16.95 5.11 21.20
N GLY A 206 17.20 5.89 20.16
CA GLY A 206 18.55 6.31 19.79
C GLY A 206 19.21 7.27 20.79
N GLN A 207 18.52 7.66 21.85
CA GLN A 207 19.05 8.51 22.93
C GLN A 207 19.59 7.72 24.13
N THR A 208 19.33 6.43 24.19
CA THR A 208 19.80 5.63 25.31
C THR A 208 21.29 5.34 25.11
N PRO A 209 22.21 5.87 25.97
CA PRO A 209 23.62 5.51 25.91
C PRO A 209 23.79 4.02 26.10
N ALA A 210 24.76 3.44 25.41
CA ALA A 210 25.15 2.03 25.56
C ALA A 210 25.78 1.78 26.92
#